data_9f40b70284b9c40dea5a959d42b37efd
#
_entry.id   9f40b70284b9c40dea5a959d42b37efd
#
_cell.length_a   1.000
_cell.length_b   1.000
_cell.length_c   1.000
_cell.angle_alpha   90.00
_cell.angle_beta   90.00
_cell.angle_gamma   90.00
#
_symmetry.space_group_name_H-M   'P 1'
#
loop_
_entity.id
_entity.type
_entity.pdbx_description
1 polymer ?
#
loop_
_entity_poly.entity_id
_entity_poly.type
_entity_poly.pdbx_seq_one_letter_code
_entity_poly.pdbx_strand_id
1 'polypeptide(L)'
;MEKEHLLGKTLEELQTVAEENGLPRFAAKQIASWLYEKRIDRIAGMSNLSLKHRELLSQRYDIGREAPVQSLRSTDGTIKYLFRVGGDDFVETVYIPDRDRATLYVSSQVGCKMNCSFCMTGKQGFKRSLSSAEIINQILSVEYSDKLTNLVFMGMGEPFDNLDEVMRALSVLTSEWGFAWSPKRITVSTIGHLNGIRRFLDESRCHLAVSLHSPFPEERLRIMPVEKAFPMTDVLDLLRRRDFSHQRRLSFEYILFNGYNDSLDHADELARLLKGMDCRVNLIRFHAIPGVTLKSTDMQSMEAFRDRLNNRGVVATIRASRGEDIFAACGMLSTAEKNKK
;
A
#
# COMPACT_ATOMS: atom_id res chain seq x y z
N MET A 1 17.54 24.54 -11.78
CA MET A 1 16.77 23.36 -12.25
C MET A 1 16.65 22.39 -11.08
N GLU A 2 15.47 21.84 -10.87
CA GLU A 2 15.24 20.80 -9.89
C GLU A 2 16.02 19.55 -10.31
N LYS A 3 16.75 18.94 -9.37
CA LYS A 3 17.54 17.73 -9.66
C LYS A 3 16.64 16.53 -9.75
N GLU A 4 17.01 15.60 -10.62
CA GLU A 4 16.31 14.32 -10.72
C GLU A 4 16.69 13.39 -9.57
N HIS A 5 15.72 12.63 -9.03
CA HIS A 5 15.97 11.69 -7.95
C HIS A 5 16.51 10.36 -8.47
N LEU A 6 17.54 9.83 -7.79
CA LEU A 6 18.06 8.48 -8.06
C LEU A 6 17.22 7.41 -7.36
N LEU A 7 16.58 7.73 -6.25
CA LEU A 7 15.72 6.83 -5.52
C LEU A 7 14.53 6.41 -6.40
N GLY A 8 14.09 5.16 -6.28
CA GLY A 8 12.98 4.61 -7.07
C GLY A 8 13.33 4.21 -8.50
N LYS A 9 14.54 4.48 -8.99
CA LYS A 9 14.98 4.04 -10.31
C LYS A 9 15.25 2.54 -10.33
N THR A 10 14.83 1.89 -11.43
CA THR A 10 15.16 0.49 -11.71
C THR A 10 16.63 0.34 -12.11
N LEU A 11 17.13 -0.90 -12.19
CA LEU A 11 18.52 -1.14 -12.61
C LEU A 11 18.78 -0.64 -14.05
N GLU A 12 17.81 -0.81 -14.96
CA GLU A 12 17.91 -0.31 -16.34
C GLU A 12 17.99 1.21 -16.37
N GLU A 13 17.17 1.90 -15.59
CA GLU A 13 17.21 3.35 -15.48
C GLU A 13 18.54 3.85 -14.87
N LEU A 14 19.07 3.14 -13.88
CA LEU A 14 20.39 3.44 -13.32
C LEU A 14 21.52 3.15 -14.32
N GLN A 15 21.36 2.18 -15.24
CA GLN A 15 22.30 1.97 -16.34
C GLN A 15 22.29 3.16 -17.29
N THR A 16 21.12 3.68 -17.66
CA THR A 16 21.00 4.89 -18.46
C THR A 16 21.67 6.08 -17.77
N VAL A 17 21.40 6.28 -16.46
CA VAL A 17 22.08 7.32 -15.67
C VAL A 17 23.61 7.16 -15.72
N ALA A 18 24.12 5.94 -15.56
CA ALA A 18 25.56 5.69 -15.62
C ALA A 18 26.14 6.06 -17.00
N GLU A 19 25.53 5.54 -18.07
CA GLU A 19 25.98 5.77 -19.47
C GLU A 19 25.98 7.27 -19.84
N GLU A 20 24.91 8.00 -19.54
CA GLU A 20 24.77 9.43 -19.80
C GLU A 20 25.80 10.31 -19.05
N ASN A 21 26.34 9.79 -17.95
CA ASN A 21 27.34 10.49 -17.14
C ASN A 21 28.75 9.89 -17.30
N GLY A 22 28.98 9.10 -18.35
CA GLY A 22 30.30 8.57 -18.71
C GLY A 22 30.83 7.52 -17.72
N LEU A 23 29.93 6.89 -16.91
CA LEU A 23 30.30 5.78 -16.08
C LEU A 23 30.13 4.46 -16.86
N PRO A 24 30.91 3.44 -16.53
CA PRO A 24 30.70 2.11 -17.11
C PRO A 24 29.36 1.52 -16.63
N ARG A 25 28.73 0.71 -17.48
CA ARG A 25 27.40 0.11 -17.21
C ARG A 25 27.30 -0.60 -15.87
N PHE A 26 28.38 -1.26 -15.41
CA PHE A 26 28.39 -1.93 -14.11
C PHE A 26 28.26 -0.97 -12.92
N ALA A 27 28.54 0.34 -13.08
CA ALA A 27 28.38 1.34 -12.03
C ALA A 27 26.92 1.46 -11.57
N ALA A 28 25.95 1.12 -12.43
CA ALA A 28 24.54 1.07 -12.06
C ALA A 28 24.26 0.13 -10.86
N LYS A 29 24.88 -1.04 -10.83
CA LYS A 29 24.77 -1.96 -9.68
C LYS A 29 25.42 -1.38 -8.42
N GLN A 30 26.50 -0.64 -8.57
CA GLN A 30 27.14 0.05 -7.45
C GLN A 30 26.25 1.15 -6.90
N ILE A 31 25.65 1.96 -7.78
CA ILE A 31 24.68 3.01 -7.40
C ILE A 31 23.47 2.36 -6.69
N ALA A 32 22.89 1.29 -7.26
CA ALA A 32 21.77 0.57 -6.65
C ALA A 32 22.09 0.06 -5.24
N SER A 33 23.28 -0.56 -5.05
CA SER A 33 23.71 -1.03 -3.72
C SER A 33 23.82 0.13 -2.71
N TRP A 34 24.33 1.30 -3.13
CA TRP A 34 24.37 2.46 -2.26
C TRP A 34 22.97 2.98 -1.89
N LEU A 35 22.05 3.03 -2.85
CA LEU A 35 20.69 3.50 -2.63
C LEU A 35 19.88 2.55 -1.73
N TYR A 36 19.88 1.25 -2.06
CA TYR A 36 18.88 0.31 -1.55
C TYR A 36 19.40 -0.62 -0.44
N GLU A 37 20.67 -1.00 -0.49
CA GLU A 37 21.32 -1.83 0.53
C GLU A 37 21.93 -0.96 1.64
N LYS A 38 22.81 0.00 1.26
CA LYS A 38 23.51 0.87 2.20
C LYS A 38 22.70 2.10 2.64
N ARG A 39 21.62 2.40 1.91
CA ARG A 39 20.62 3.41 2.26
C ARG A 39 21.19 4.80 2.51
N ILE A 40 22.14 5.24 1.69
CA ILE A 40 22.77 6.56 1.83
C ILE A 40 21.77 7.70 1.58
N ASP A 41 22.11 8.87 2.10
CA ASP A 41 21.33 10.12 1.96
C ASP A 41 21.97 11.14 1.01
N ARG A 42 23.20 10.88 0.53
CA ARG A 42 23.95 11.80 -0.36
C ARG A 42 24.89 11.04 -1.31
N ILE A 43 24.99 11.53 -2.54
CA ILE A 43 25.83 10.93 -3.62
C ILE A 43 27.32 10.93 -3.22
N ALA A 44 27.77 11.92 -2.45
CA ALA A 44 29.15 11.99 -1.96
C ALA A 44 29.57 10.75 -1.16
N GLY A 45 28.62 10.01 -0.55
CA GLY A 45 28.87 8.78 0.19
C GLY A 45 29.22 7.56 -0.68
N MET A 46 29.03 7.60 -2.01
CA MET A 46 29.30 6.49 -2.93
C MET A 46 30.81 6.27 -3.14
N SER A 47 31.53 5.81 -2.13
CA SER A 47 33.00 5.81 -2.06
C SER A 47 33.70 4.96 -3.12
N ASN A 48 33.01 4.00 -3.76
CA ASN A 48 33.52 3.20 -4.87
C ASN A 48 33.37 3.86 -6.26
N LEU A 49 32.73 5.04 -6.32
CA LEU A 49 32.75 5.91 -7.49
C LEU A 49 33.88 6.96 -7.33
N SER A 50 34.56 7.31 -8.42
CA SER A 50 35.58 8.36 -8.38
C SER A 50 34.97 9.69 -7.92
N LEU A 51 35.81 10.57 -7.34
CA LEU A 51 35.34 11.89 -6.89
C LEU A 51 34.73 12.68 -8.07
N LYS A 52 35.36 12.65 -9.24
CA LYS A 52 34.85 13.28 -10.47
C LYS A 52 33.45 12.81 -10.84
N HIS A 53 33.20 11.50 -10.77
CA HIS A 53 31.85 10.94 -11.10
C HIS A 53 30.81 11.31 -10.05
N ARG A 54 31.19 11.33 -8.76
CA ARG A 54 30.26 11.77 -7.69
C ARG A 54 29.87 13.24 -7.84
N GLU A 55 30.82 14.09 -8.19
CA GLU A 55 30.57 15.52 -8.48
C GLU A 55 29.66 15.70 -9.70
N LEU A 56 29.94 14.97 -10.79
CA LEU A 56 29.13 15.01 -12.02
C LEU A 56 27.69 14.56 -11.75
N LEU A 57 27.49 13.42 -11.07
CA LEU A 57 26.18 12.95 -10.69
C LEU A 57 25.48 13.97 -9.79
N SER A 58 26.17 14.56 -8.81
CA SER A 58 25.60 15.54 -7.87
C SER A 58 25.16 16.86 -8.53
N GLN A 59 25.64 17.18 -9.74
CA GLN A 59 25.17 18.34 -10.50
C GLN A 59 23.75 18.14 -11.04
N ARG A 60 23.43 16.93 -11.49
CA ARG A 60 22.18 16.58 -12.19
C ARG A 60 21.16 15.85 -11.30
N TYR A 61 21.66 15.11 -10.33
CA TYR A 61 20.86 14.21 -9.49
C TYR A 61 21.03 14.52 -8.00
N ASP A 62 20.07 14.12 -7.24
CA ASP A 62 20.17 13.87 -5.79
C ASP A 62 19.65 12.49 -5.44
N ILE A 63 19.73 12.10 -4.18
CA ILE A 63 19.18 10.79 -3.75
C ILE A 63 17.65 10.82 -3.78
N GLY A 64 17.02 11.94 -3.43
CA GLY A 64 15.57 12.05 -3.29
C GLY A 64 15.04 11.46 -1.97
N ARG A 65 15.89 11.42 -0.94
CA ARG A 65 15.50 10.94 0.39
C ARG A 65 15.13 12.13 1.29
N GLU A 66 13.86 12.14 1.74
CA GLU A 66 13.32 13.19 2.59
C GLU A 66 12.76 12.62 3.87
N ALA A 67 13.08 13.26 5.00
CA ALA A 67 12.51 12.90 6.29
C ALA A 67 11.01 13.25 6.36
N PRO A 68 10.20 12.54 7.17
CA PRO A 68 8.84 12.95 7.43
C PRO A 68 8.82 14.31 8.13
N VAL A 69 7.87 15.17 7.76
CA VAL A 69 7.71 16.51 8.36
C VAL A 69 7.05 16.45 9.73
N GLN A 70 6.37 15.37 10.04
CA GLN A 70 5.73 15.11 11.33
C GLN A 70 5.60 13.62 11.61
N SER A 71 5.66 13.24 12.88
CA SER A 71 5.28 11.91 13.35
C SER A 71 4.37 12.01 14.59
N LEU A 72 3.38 11.12 14.68
CA LEU A 72 2.49 10.96 15.82
C LEU A 72 2.60 9.52 16.34
N ARG A 73 2.70 9.34 17.66
CA ARG A 73 2.78 8.02 18.30
C ARG A 73 1.48 7.73 19.05
N SER A 74 0.95 6.55 18.80
CA SER A 74 -0.15 5.95 19.54
C SER A 74 0.36 5.29 20.83
N THR A 75 -0.54 5.13 21.79
CA THR A 75 -0.30 4.37 23.03
C THR A 75 -0.01 2.88 22.76
N ASP A 76 -0.45 2.34 21.62
CA ASP A 76 -0.20 0.94 21.21
C ASP A 76 1.12 0.75 20.43
N GLY A 77 1.94 1.80 20.35
CA GLY A 77 3.22 1.80 19.64
C GLY A 77 3.13 2.08 18.13
N THR A 78 1.94 2.23 17.57
CA THR A 78 1.74 2.64 16.17
C THR A 78 2.29 4.06 15.97
N ILE A 79 2.94 4.30 14.84
CA ILE A 79 3.46 5.62 14.49
C ILE A 79 2.90 6.02 13.12
N LYS A 80 2.28 7.19 13.06
CA LYS A 80 1.84 7.82 11.83
C LYS A 80 2.83 8.92 11.43
N TYR A 81 3.36 8.81 10.23
CA TYR A 81 4.27 9.79 9.64
C TYR A 81 3.56 10.59 8.57
N LEU A 82 3.89 11.88 8.49
CA LEU A 82 3.47 12.77 7.42
C LEU A 82 4.67 13.09 6.55
N PHE A 83 4.60 12.75 5.26
CA PHE A 83 5.61 13.08 4.26
C PHE A 83 5.12 14.21 3.37
N ARG A 84 6.00 15.17 3.09
CA ARG A 84 5.82 16.10 1.98
C ARG A 84 6.18 15.37 0.69
N VAL A 85 5.37 15.51 -0.35
CA VAL A 85 5.52 14.82 -1.64
C VAL A 85 5.28 15.83 -2.77
N GLY A 86 6.32 16.57 -3.11
CA GLY A 86 6.25 17.63 -4.10
C GLY A 86 5.37 18.84 -3.68
N GLY A 87 5.86 20.05 -3.86
CA GLY A 87 5.14 21.28 -3.53
C GLY A 87 4.56 21.27 -2.11
N ASP A 88 3.25 21.54 -2.00
CA ASP A 88 2.50 21.55 -0.74
C ASP A 88 1.60 20.31 -0.57
N ASP A 89 1.93 19.22 -1.25
CA ASP A 89 1.21 17.96 -1.12
C ASP A 89 1.82 17.08 -0.01
N PHE A 90 0.95 16.33 0.66
CA PHE A 90 1.35 15.46 1.76
C PHE A 90 0.66 14.10 1.66
N VAL A 91 1.35 13.07 2.16
CA VAL A 91 0.77 11.74 2.37
C VAL A 91 1.10 11.23 3.77
N GLU A 92 0.24 10.35 4.26
CA GLU A 92 0.43 9.68 5.55
C GLU A 92 0.90 8.24 5.34
N THR A 93 1.80 7.79 6.20
CA THR A 93 2.37 6.44 6.25
C THR A 93 2.28 5.94 7.67
N VAL A 94 1.95 4.67 7.89
CA VAL A 94 1.72 4.13 9.23
C VAL A 94 2.63 2.94 9.50
N TYR A 95 3.43 3.04 10.56
CA TYR A 95 4.22 1.94 11.10
C TYR A 95 3.46 1.27 12.24
N ILE A 96 3.29 -0.05 12.15
CA ILE A 96 2.59 -0.85 13.15
C ILE A 96 3.53 -1.95 13.66
N PRO A 97 4.01 -1.86 14.92
CA PRO A 97 4.72 -2.96 15.57
C PRO A 97 3.73 -4.00 16.10
N ASP A 98 4.06 -5.27 15.96
CA ASP A 98 3.29 -6.37 16.53
C ASP A 98 4.20 -7.57 16.82
N ARG A 99 4.65 -7.71 18.07
CA ARG A 99 5.61 -8.75 18.51
C ARG A 99 6.86 -8.77 17.62
N ASP A 100 7.07 -9.85 16.87
CA ASP A 100 8.21 -10.03 15.96
C ASP A 100 7.96 -9.42 14.56
N ARG A 101 6.81 -8.75 14.36
CA ARG A 101 6.43 -8.14 13.09
C ARG A 101 6.44 -6.62 13.20
N ALA A 102 6.93 -6.01 12.15
CA ALA A 102 6.84 -4.57 11.94
C ALA A 102 6.29 -4.33 10.53
N THR A 103 5.07 -3.82 10.44
CA THR A 103 4.38 -3.59 9.16
C THR A 103 4.32 -2.10 8.86
N LEU A 104 4.70 -1.71 7.66
CA LEU A 104 4.53 -0.36 7.16
C LEU A 104 3.38 -0.31 6.15
N TYR A 105 2.45 0.61 6.37
CA TYR A 105 1.37 0.94 5.45
C TYR A 105 1.79 2.17 4.64
N VAL A 106 1.97 1.99 3.33
CA VAL A 106 2.43 3.06 2.43
C VAL A 106 1.32 3.58 1.55
N SER A 107 1.42 4.84 1.21
CA SER A 107 0.53 5.55 0.29
C SER A 107 1.06 5.47 -1.14
N SER A 108 0.15 5.48 -2.12
CA SER A 108 0.44 5.46 -3.55
C SER A 108 -0.03 6.70 -4.30
N GLN A 109 -0.89 7.51 -3.68
CA GLN A 109 -1.46 8.72 -4.28
C GLN A 109 -1.69 9.80 -3.22
N VAL A 110 -1.73 11.05 -3.64
CA VAL A 110 -2.25 12.17 -2.86
C VAL A 110 -3.76 12.23 -3.07
N GLY A 111 -4.52 11.77 -2.07
CA GLY A 111 -5.95 11.56 -2.19
C GLY A 111 -6.32 10.31 -2.99
N CYS A 112 -7.59 10.15 -3.39
CA CYS A 112 -8.08 8.97 -4.10
C CYS A 112 -9.33 9.31 -4.93
N LYS A 113 -9.40 8.77 -6.18
CA LYS A 113 -10.55 8.96 -7.07
C LYS A 113 -11.75 8.09 -6.69
N MET A 114 -11.54 7.02 -5.93
CA MET A 114 -12.53 5.94 -5.76
C MET A 114 -13.75 6.36 -4.92
N ASN A 115 -13.63 7.43 -4.15
CA ASN A 115 -14.72 8.06 -3.40
C ASN A 115 -15.53 7.06 -2.54
N CYS A 116 -14.86 6.09 -1.92
CA CYS A 116 -15.49 5.18 -0.98
C CYS A 116 -16.07 5.96 0.20
N SER A 117 -17.33 5.72 0.55
CA SER A 117 -18.08 6.51 1.54
C SER A 117 -17.48 6.44 2.95
N PHE A 118 -16.76 5.40 3.27
CA PHE A 118 -16.15 5.09 4.57
C PHE A 118 -14.66 5.49 4.66
N CYS A 119 -14.10 6.18 3.65
CA CYS A 119 -12.67 6.45 3.58
C CYS A 119 -12.38 7.96 3.50
N MET A 120 -11.61 8.48 4.45
CA MET A 120 -11.21 9.89 4.48
C MET A 120 -10.38 10.28 3.25
N THR A 121 -9.50 9.42 2.79
CA THR A 121 -8.69 9.65 1.58
C THR A 121 -9.59 9.84 0.34
N GLY A 122 -10.65 9.01 0.22
CA GLY A 122 -11.62 9.14 -0.86
C GLY A 122 -12.41 10.47 -0.79
N LYS A 123 -12.77 10.90 0.41
CA LYS A 123 -13.46 12.19 0.63
C LYS A 123 -12.57 13.41 0.39
N GLN A 124 -11.26 13.27 0.57
CA GLN A 124 -10.30 14.34 0.26
C GLN A 124 -10.24 14.65 -1.24
N GLY A 125 -10.64 13.69 -2.09
CA GLY A 125 -10.48 13.76 -3.54
C GLY A 125 -9.07 13.39 -3.97
N PHE A 126 -8.85 13.32 -5.28
CA PHE A 126 -7.58 12.96 -5.90
C PHE A 126 -6.84 14.21 -6.35
N LYS A 127 -5.55 14.27 -6.10
CA LYS A 127 -4.67 15.30 -6.65
C LYS A 127 -3.70 14.74 -7.68
N ARG A 128 -2.87 13.77 -7.30
CA ARG A 128 -1.89 13.11 -8.18
C ARG A 128 -1.45 11.74 -7.67
N SER A 129 -0.84 10.98 -8.54
CA SER A 129 -0.12 9.76 -8.20
C SER A 129 1.28 10.05 -7.65
N LEU A 130 1.78 9.19 -6.77
CA LEU A 130 3.15 9.24 -6.28
C LEU A 130 4.09 8.57 -7.27
N SER A 131 5.31 9.08 -7.40
CA SER A 131 6.40 8.41 -8.08
C SER A 131 6.93 7.22 -7.27
N SER A 132 7.63 6.30 -7.92
CA SER A 132 8.34 5.21 -7.23
C SER A 132 9.35 5.73 -6.20
N ALA A 133 9.98 6.87 -6.47
CA ALA A 133 10.87 7.55 -5.52
C ALA A 133 10.14 7.94 -4.24
N GLU A 134 8.98 8.58 -4.35
CA GLU A 134 8.16 8.98 -3.20
C GLU A 134 7.59 7.78 -2.43
N ILE A 135 7.28 6.68 -3.12
CA ILE A 135 6.85 5.42 -2.49
C ILE A 135 8.01 4.81 -1.70
N ILE A 136 9.20 4.68 -2.31
CA ILE A 136 10.39 4.11 -1.66
C ILE A 136 10.89 5.00 -0.53
N ASN A 137 10.78 6.34 -0.66
CA ASN A 137 11.14 7.27 0.41
C ASN A 137 10.36 7.02 1.69
N GLN A 138 9.05 6.73 1.61
CA GLN A 138 8.24 6.37 2.78
C GLN A 138 8.81 5.16 3.53
N ILE A 139 9.41 4.20 2.81
CA ILE A 139 9.98 2.98 3.40
C ILE A 139 11.33 3.26 4.07
N LEU A 140 12.18 4.05 3.42
CA LEU A 140 13.55 4.32 3.89
C LEU A 140 13.63 5.36 5.00
N SER A 141 12.68 6.30 5.05
CA SER A 141 12.79 7.49 5.89
C SER A 141 11.95 7.44 7.17
N VAL A 142 11.29 6.30 7.46
CA VAL A 142 10.69 6.07 8.78
C VAL A 142 11.74 5.65 9.81
N GLU A 143 11.51 5.95 11.07
CA GLU A 143 12.44 5.73 12.18
C GLU A 143 12.91 4.26 12.30
N TYR A 144 12.01 3.30 12.10
CA TYR A 144 12.30 1.86 12.23
C TYR A 144 12.37 1.15 10.87
N SER A 145 12.88 1.82 9.85
CA SER A 145 13.01 1.29 8.48
C SER A 145 13.80 -0.04 8.43
N ASP A 146 14.81 -0.20 9.25
CA ASP A 146 15.64 -1.41 9.38
C ASP A 146 14.91 -2.60 10.01
N LYS A 147 13.88 -2.34 10.81
CA LYS A 147 13.09 -3.36 11.52
C LYS A 147 11.87 -3.84 10.72
N LEU A 148 11.59 -3.26 9.57
CA LEU A 148 10.43 -3.61 8.77
C LEU A 148 10.47 -5.07 8.32
N THR A 149 9.41 -5.81 8.64
CA THR A 149 9.21 -7.19 8.20
C THR A 149 8.19 -7.32 7.08
N ASN A 150 7.22 -6.42 7.03
CA ASN A 150 6.12 -6.44 6.07
C ASN A 150 5.81 -5.04 5.53
N LEU A 151 5.34 -5.00 4.29
CA LEU A 151 4.86 -3.79 3.62
C LEU A 151 3.44 -4.01 3.09
N VAL A 152 2.58 -3.02 3.25
CA VAL A 152 1.19 -3.08 2.80
C VAL A 152 0.83 -1.79 2.08
N PHE A 153 0.39 -1.89 0.83
CA PHE A 153 -0.14 -0.78 0.06
C PHE A 153 -1.62 -0.60 0.41
N MET A 154 -1.89 -0.09 1.62
CA MET A 154 -3.21 0.24 2.15
C MET A 154 -3.20 1.62 2.84
N GLY A 155 -2.31 2.52 2.43
CA GLY A 155 -2.30 3.92 2.81
C GLY A 155 -3.27 4.73 1.95
N MET A 156 -2.87 5.95 1.57
CA MET A 156 -3.67 6.83 0.73
C MET A 156 -3.55 6.43 -0.75
N GLY A 157 -4.70 6.40 -1.46
CA GLY A 157 -4.80 6.12 -2.88
C GLY A 157 -5.20 4.69 -3.23
N GLU A 158 -5.48 4.48 -4.53
CA GLU A 158 -5.68 3.16 -5.15
C GLU A 158 -4.38 2.77 -5.87
N PRO A 159 -3.67 1.74 -5.41
CA PRO A 159 -2.38 1.36 -6.01
C PRO A 159 -2.47 1.03 -7.50
N PHE A 160 -3.57 0.43 -7.95
CA PHE A 160 -3.72 0.03 -9.35
C PHE A 160 -4.18 1.16 -10.28
N ASP A 161 -4.58 2.31 -9.74
CA ASP A 161 -4.73 3.55 -10.50
C ASP A 161 -3.36 4.26 -10.71
N ASN A 162 -2.32 3.81 -9.99
CA ASN A 162 -0.92 4.23 -10.11
C ASN A 162 -0.01 3.03 -10.40
N LEU A 163 -0.44 2.12 -11.24
CA LEU A 163 0.16 0.79 -11.36
C LEU A 163 1.63 0.84 -11.82
N ASP A 164 1.99 1.70 -12.76
CA ASP A 164 3.35 1.77 -13.30
C ASP A 164 4.37 2.10 -12.21
N GLU A 165 4.11 3.11 -11.39
CA GLU A 165 5.00 3.52 -10.32
C GLU A 165 5.01 2.51 -9.16
N VAL A 166 3.85 1.89 -8.87
CA VAL A 166 3.76 0.81 -7.87
C VAL A 166 4.56 -0.41 -8.34
N MET A 167 4.44 -0.84 -9.60
CA MET A 167 5.20 -1.98 -10.14
C MET A 167 6.70 -1.68 -10.18
N ARG A 168 7.09 -0.45 -10.49
CA ARG A 168 8.48 0.01 -10.41
C ARG A 168 9.02 -0.09 -8.97
N ALA A 169 8.26 0.42 -7.99
CA ALA A 169 8.62 0.28 -6.58
C ALA A 169 8.70 -1.19 -6.13
N LEU A 170 7.79 -2.05 -6.57
CA LEU A 170 7.84 -3.49 -6.28
C LEU A 170 9.07 -4.15 -6.89
N SER A 171 9.49 -3.77 -8.09
CA SER A 171 10.73 -4.24 -8.72
C SER A 171 11.95 -3.88 -7.88
N VAL A 172 12.05 -2.63 -7.42
CA VAL A 172 13.13 -2.18 -6.50
C VAL A 172 13.11 -2.99 -5.19
N LEU A 173 11.92 -3.24 -4.64
CA LEU A 173 11.80 -3.94 -3.36
C LEU A 173 12.14 -5.43 -3.43
N THR A 174 11.82 -6.10 -4.55
CA THR A 174 11.92 -7.56 -4.64
C THR A 174 13.12 -8.08 -5.42
N SER A 175 13.79 -7.22 -6.18
CA SER A 175 14.98 -7.62 -6.96
C SER A 175 16.23 -7.72 -6.10
N GLU A 176 17.14 -8.61 -6.47
CA GLU A 176 18.43 -8.85 -5.79
C GLU A 176 19.33 -7.60 -5.79
N TRP A 177 19.24 -6.76 -6.83
CA TRP A 177 19.97 -5.51 -6.93
C TRP A 177 19.36 -4.37 -6.11
N GLY A 178 18.13 -4.56 -5.59
CA GLY A 178 17.40 -3.60 -4.78
C GLY A 178 17.42 -3.96 -3.30
N PHE A 179 16.22 -4.07 -2.68
CA PHE A 179 16.11 -4.47 -1.27
C PHE A 179 16.19 -5.97 -1.07
N ALA A 180 16.08 -6.78 -2.11
CA ALA A 180 16.04 -8.25 -2.07
C ALA A 180 14.98 -8.81 -1.10
N TRP A 181 13.85 -8.13 -0.93
CA TRP A 181 12.77 -8.60 -0.06
C TRP A 181 12.01 -9.74 -0.72
N SER A 182 11.68 -10.76 0.07
CA SER A 182 10.75 -11.78 -0.40
C SER A 182 9.41 -11.13 -0.77
N PRO A 183 8.83 -11.43 -1.95
CA PRO A 183 7.50 -10.96 -2.33
C PRO A 183 6.40 -11.28 -1.29
N LYS A 184 6.59 -12.34 -0.48
CA LYS A 184 5.68 -12.73 0.62
C LYS A 184 5.61 -11.70 1.74
N ARG A 185 6.55 -10.76 1.81
CA ARG A 185 6.55 -9.66 2.78
C ARG A 185 5.68 -8.48 2.33
N ILE A 186 5.20 -8.47 1.08
CA ILE A 186 4.53 -7.33 0.47
C ILE A 186 3.10 -7.73 0.08
N THR A 187 2.13 -6.92 0.49
CA THR A 187 0.73 -7.04 0.08
C THR A 187 0.31 -5.77 -0.63
N VAL A 188 -0.25 -5.90 -1.82
CA VAL A 188 -0.88 -4.79 -2.54
C VAL A 188 -2.39 -4.96 -2.49
N SER A 189 -3.07 -3.93 -2.02
CA SER A 189 -4.54 -3.90 -1.93
C SER A 189 -5.13 -3.13 -3.09
N THR A 190 -6.30 -3.55 -3.56
CA THR A 190 -7.06 -2.86 -4.60
C THR A 190 -8.55 -2.94 -4.34
N ILE A 191 -9.27 -1.95 -4.85
CA ILE A 191 -10.73 -1.93 -4.87
C ILE A 191 -11.34 -2.93 -5.87
N GLY A 192 -10.50 -3.62 -6.66
CA GLY A 192 -10.94 -4.55 -7.71
C GLY A 192 -10.66 -4.06 -9.14
N HIS A 193 -9.66 -3.21 -9.34
CA HIS A 193 -9.29 -2.67 -10.65
C HIS A 193 -8.83 -3.79 -11.61
N LEU A 194 -9.73 -4.26 -12.49
CA LEU A 194 -9.57 -5.50 -13.30
C LEU A 194 -8.27 -5.55 -14.11
N ASN A 195 -7.97 -4.48 -14.86
CA ASN A 195 -6.76 -4.45 -15.70
C ASN A 195 -5.50 -4.41 -14.82
N GLY A 196 -5.56 -3.70 -13.70
CA GLY A 196 -4.47 -3.67 -12.72
C GLY A 196 -4.23 -5.04 -12.10
N ILE A 197 -5.29 -5.76 -11.72
CA ILE A 197 -5.19 -7.13 -11.20
C ILE A 197 -4.53 -8.06 -12.22
N ARG A 198 -4.95 -8.03 -13.50
CA ARG A 198 -4.35 -8.87 -14.56
C ARG A 198 -2.85 -8.65 -14.63
N ARG A 199 -2.42 -7.41 -14.85
CA ARG A 199 -1.01 -7.07 -14.98
C ARG A 199 -0.21 -7.39 -13.71
N PHE A 200 -0.72 -7.04 -12.52
CA PHE A 200 -0.09 -7.36 -11.26
C PHE A 200 0.11 -8.86 -11.05
N LEU A 201 -0.88 -9.69 -11.43
CA LEU A 201 -0.79 -11.14 -11.34
C LEU A 201 0.21 -11.75 -12.32
N ASP A 202 0.40 -11.12 -13.47
CA ASP A 202 1.35 -11.57 -14.49
C ASP A 202 2.80 -11.16 -14.17
N GLU A 203 3.01 -9.94 -13.65
CA GLU A 203 4.34 -9.33 -13.51
C GLU A 203 4.89 -9.36 -12.06
N SER A 204 4.07 -9.61 -11.02
CA SER A 204 4.48 -9.61 -9.62
C SER A 204 4.21 -10.96 -8.94
N ARG A 205 4.95 -11.24 -7.85
CA ARG A 205 4.73 -12.38 -6.95
C ARG A 205 4.26 -11.96 -5.56
N CYS A 206 4.02 -10.67 -5.36
CA CYS A 206 3.52 -10.13 -4.10
C CYS A 206 2.10 -10.60 -3.80
N HIS A 207 1.69 -10.53 -2.54
CA HIS A 207 0.33 -10.88 -2.11
C HIS A 207 -0.68 -9.86 -2.62
N LEU A 208 -1.88 -10.32 -2.96
CA LEU A 208 -3.01 -9.52 -3.40
C LEU A 208 -4.07 -9.46 -2.31
N ALA A 209 -4.55 -8.27 -2.00
CA ALA A 209 -5.75 -8.04 -1.20
C ALA A 209 -6.80 -7.31 -2.05
N VAL A 210 -8.07 -7.70 -1.92
CA VAL A 210 -9.18 -7.09 -2.67
C VAL A 210 -10.22 -6.57 -1.70
N SER A 211 -10.56 -5.30 -1.78
CA SER A 211 -11.61 -4.66 -0.99
C SER A 211 -12.99 -5.10 -1.49
N LEU A 212 -13.64 -6.01 -0.74
CA LEU A 212 -14.94 -6.56 -1.11
C LEU A 212 -16.10 -5.82 -0.42
N HIS A 213 -16.09 -5.76 0.91
CA HIS A 213 -16.94 -5.01 1.83
C HIS A 213 -18.46 -5.25 1.76
N SER A 214 -19.02 -5.84 0.71
CA SER A 214 -20.35 -6.44 0.66
C SER A 214 -20.40 -7.52 -0.40
N PRO A 215 -21.08 -8.65 -0.14
CA PRO A 215 -21.31 -9.70 -1.14
C PRO A 215 -22.42 -9.34 -2.13
N PHE A 216 -23.20 -8.29 -1.85
CA PHE A 216 -24.30 -7.82 -2.67
C PHE A 216 -23.87 -6.58 -3.50
N PRO A 217 -23.93 -6.64 -4.85
CA PRO A 217 -23.46 -5.56 -5.72
C PRO A 217 -24.14 -4.21 -5.44
N GLU A 218 -25.44 -4.21 -5.16
CA GLU A 218 -26.20 -2.98 -4.87
C GLU A 218 -25.74 -2.29 -3.59
N GLU A 219 -25.43 -3.06 -2.56
CA GLU A 219 -24.91 -2.53 -1.31
C GLU A 219 -23.47 -2.05 -1.51
N ARG A 220 -22.65 -2.87 -2.18
CA ARG A 220 -21.28 -2.48 -2.49
C ARG A 220 -21.25 -1.18 -3.28
N LEU A 221 -22.13 -1.01 -4.26
CA LEU A 221 -22.24 0.23 -5.05
C LEU A 221 -22.52 1.46 -4.19
N ARG A 222 -23.35 1.34 -3.14
CA ARG A 222 -23.67 2.46 -2.25
C ARG A 222 -22.47 2.94 -1.42
N ILE A 223 -21.57 2.04 -1.04
CA ILE A 223 -20.39 2.37 -0.23
C ILE A 223 -19.12 2.50 -1.07
N MET A 224 -19.06 1.86 -2.25
CA MET A 224 -17.95 1.88 -3.19
C MET A 224 -18.46 2.13 -4.61
N PRO A 225 -18.52 3.37 -5.07
CA PRO A 225 -19.04 3.70 -6.42
C PRO A 225 -18.29 3.01 -7.56
N VAL A 226 -17.08 2.55 -7.30
CA VAL A 226 -16.23 1.80 -8.24
C VAL A 226 -16.86 0.47 -8.70
N GLU A 227 -17.84 -0.08 -7.96
CA GLU A 227 -18.61 -1.26 -8.36
C GLU A 227 -19.21 -1.12 -9.76
N LYS A 228 -19.60 0.10 -10.13
CA LYS A 228 -20.13 0.39 -11.48
C LYS A 228 -19.08 0.17 -12.58
N ALA A 229 -17.82 0.46 -12.29
CA ALA A 229 -16.73 0.32 -13.28
C ALA A 229 -16.08 -1.05 -13.24
N PHE A 230 -15.99 -1.64 -12.04
CA PHE A 230 -15.38 -2.94 -11.80
C PHE A 230 -16.29 -3.78 -10.89
N PRO A 231 -17.32 -4.44 -11.48
CA PRO A 231 -18.20 -5.32 -10.73
C PRO A 231 -17.42 -6.41 -10.01
N MET A 232 -17.75 -6.66 -8.73
CA MET A 232 -17.03 -7.67 -7.94
C MET A 232 -17.19 -9.08 -8.53
N THR A 233 -18.29 -9.36 -9.21
CA THR A 233 -18.49 -10.61 -9.96
C THR A 233 -17.40 -10.86 -10.99
N ASP A 234 -17.05 -9.84 -11.78
CA ASP A 234 -16.01 -9.93 -12.81
C ASP A 234 -14.62 -10.09 -12.18
N VAL A 235 -14.39 -9.43 -11.06
CA VAL A 235 -13.15 -9.58 -10.27
C VAL A 235 -13.02 -11.01 -9.75
N LEU A 236 -14.08 -11.58 -9.16
CA LEU A 236 -14.07 -12.95 -8.67
C LEU A 236 -13.88 -13.96 -9.81
N ASP A 237 -14.49 -13.74 -10.95
CA ASP A 237 -14.34 -14.62 -12.13
C ASP A 237 -12.92 -14.58 -12.69
N LEU A 238 -12.28 -13.41 -12.70
CA LEU A 238 -10.86 -13.29 -13.03
C LEU A 238 -9.98 -14.06 -12.05
N LEU A 239 -10.21 -13.89 -10.73
CA LEU A 239 -9.39 -14.49 -9.68
C LEU A 239 -9.54 -16.01 -9.62
N ARG A 240 -10.74 -16.57 -9.87
CA ARG A 240 -10.97 -18.02 -9.93
C ARG A 240 -10.14 -18.75 -11.00
N ARG A 241 -9.74 -18.03 -12.05
CA ARG A 241 -8.92 -18.57 -13.14
C ARG A 241 -7.42 -18.51 -12.87
N ARG A 242 -7.01 -18.04 -11.68
CA ARG A 242 -5.61 -17.85 -11.30
C ARG A 242 -5.22 -18.79 -10.17
N ASP A 243 -3.99 -19.29 -10.21
CA ASP A 243 -3.43 -20.14 -9.18
C ASP A 243 -2.80 -19.31 -8.05
N PHE A 244 -3.25 -19.53 -6.83
CA PHE A 244 -2.74 -18.91 -5.61
C PHE A 244 -2.06 -19.94 -4.67
N SER A 245 -1.97 -21.21 -5.06
CA SER A 245 -1.62 -22.33 -4.15
C SER A 245 -0.17 -22.32 -3.64
N HIS A 246 0.78 -21.73 -4.35
CA HIS A 246 2.19 -21.99 -4.03
C HIS A 246 2.97 -20.83 -3.39
N GLN A 247 2.75 -19.59 -3.75
CA GLN A 247 3.58 -18.49 -3.24
C GLN A 247 2.82 -17.22 -2.89
N ARG A 248 1.76 -16.94 -3.62
CA ARG A 248 0.96 -15.73 -3.48
C ARG A 248 -0.25 -16.01 -2.59
N ARG A 249 -0.54 -15.08 -1.67
CA ARG A 249 -1.77 -15.10 -0.90
C ARG A 249 -2.78 -14.18 -1.55
N LEU A 250 -4.03 -14.66 -1.66
CA LEU A 250 -5.20 -13.85 -1.94
C LEU A 250 -5.95 -13.60 -0.64
N SER A 251 -6.28 -12.35 -0.36
CA SER A 251 -7.17 -11.97 0.73
C SER A 251 -8.27 -11.03 0.26
N PHE A 252 -9.41 -11.09 0.93
CA PHE A 252 -10.50 -10.13 0.77
C PHE A 252 -10.61 -9.31 2.06
N GLU A 253 -10.64 -8.00 1.91
CA GLU A 253 -10.82 -7.06 3.01
C GLU A 253 -12.32 -6.77 3.15
N TYR A 254 -12.84 -6.88 4.36
CA TYR A 254 -14.25 -6.73 4.65
C TYR A 254 -14.44 -5.90 5.91
N ILE A 255 -14.79 -4.61 5.74
CA ILE A 255 -15.16 -3.74 6.85
C ILE A 255 -16.60 -4.04 7.24
N LEU A 256 -16.84 -4.31 8.53
CA LEU A 256 -18.16 -4.55 9.07
C LEU A 256 -18.82 -3.24 9.54
N PHE A 257 -20.01 -2.98 9.01
CA PHE A 257 -20.84 -1.83 9.36
C PHE A 257 -22.14 -2.31 10.01
N ASN A 258 -22.40 -1.86 11.23
CA ASN A 258 -23.55 -2.25 12.02
C ASN A 258 -24.87 -2.02 11.29
N GLY A 259 -25.65 -3.07 11.15
CA GLY A 259 -26.96 -3.07 10.51
C GLY A 259 -26.94 -2.83 9.00
N TYR A 260 -25.76 -2.94 8.37
CA TYR A 260 -25.62 -2.75 6.93
C TYR A 260 -25.15 -4.03 6.22
N ASN A 261 -23.99 -4.55 6.57
CA ASN A 261 -23.35 -5.69 5.92
C ASN A 261 -22.83 -6.75 6.90
N ASP A 262 -23.31 -6.74 8.14
CA ASP A 262 -22.80 -7.54 9.25
C ASP A 262 -23.74 -8.70 9.69
N SER A 263 -24.83 -8.96 8.95
CA SER A 263 -25.72 -10.07 9.25
C SER A 263 -25.12 -11.42 8.87
N LEU A 264 -25.64 -12.51 9.44
CA LEU A 264 -25.21 -13.88 9.10
C LEU A 264 -25.57 -14.25 7.65
N ASP A 265 -26.58 -13.64 7.05
CA ASP A 265 -26.91 -13.81 5.63
C ASP A 265 -25.81 -13.26 4.74
N HIS A 266 -25.18 -12.11 5.12
CA HIS A 266 -24.00 -11.58 4.43
C HIS A 266 -22.82 -12.55 4.54
N ALA A 267 -22.60 -13.16 5.70
CA ALA A 267 -21.54 -14.15 5.87
C ALA A 267 -21.80 -15.41 5.01
N ASP A 268 -23.04 -15.89 4.94
CA ASP A 268 -23.41 -17.03 4.11
C ASP A 268 -23.24 -16.75 2.61
N GLU A 269 -23.68 -15.58 2.16
CA GLU A 269 -23.52 -15.19 0.75
C GLU A 269 -22.03 -14.96 0.40
N LEU A 270 -21.27 -14.33 1.31
CA LEU A 270 -19.83 -14.17 1.12
C LEU A 270 -19.12 -15.53 1.02
N ALA A 271 -19.47 -16.48 1.89
CA ALA A 271 -18.94 -17.84 1.82
C ALA A 271 -19.32 -18.54 0.50
N ARG A 272 -20.56 -18.34 0.02
CA ARG A 272 -21.02 -18.87 -1.27
C ARG A 272 -20.20 -18.31 -2.43
N LEU A 273 -19.95 -17.00 -2.44
CA LEU A 273 -19.17 -16.32 -3.47
C LEU A 273 -17.71 -16.78 -3.48
N LEU A 274 -17.12 -17.05 -2.32
CA LEU A 274 -15.70 -17.42 -2.21
C LEU A 274 -15.46 -18.94 -2.25
N LYS A 275 -16.53 -19.74 -2.39
CA LYS A 275 -16.43 -21.20 -2.42
C LYS A 275 -15.46 -21.69 -3.50
N GLY A 276 -14.52 -22.54 -3.10
CA GLY A 276 -13.52 -23.15 -4.00
C GLY A 276 -12.32 -22.26 -4.32
N MET A 277 -12.23 -21.06 -3.74
CA MET A 277 -11.07 -20.19 -3.88
C MET A 277 -10.10 -20.39 -2.69
N ASP A 278 -8.80 -20.53 -2.98
CA ASP A 278 -7.76 -20.47 -1.93
C ASP A 278 -7.53 -19.02 -1.52
N CYS A 279 -8.32 -18.56 -0.55
CA CYS A 279 -8.30 -17.18 -0.10
C CYS A 279 -8.57 -17.07 1.41
N ARG A 280 -8.41 -15.85 1.94
CA ARG A 280 -8.75 -15.49 3.32
C ARG A 280 -9.59 -14.23 3.33
N VAL A 281 -10.40 -14.06 4.37
CA VAL A 281 -11.16 -12.84 4.63
C VAL A 281 -10.59 -12.16 5.87
N ASN A 282 -10.17 -10.90 5.73
CA ASN A 282 -9.79 -10.04 6.82
C ASN A 282 -10.98 -9.17 7.22
N LEU A 283 -11.58 -9.45 8.38
CA LEU A 283 -12.64 -8.65 8.93
C LEU A 283 -12.05 -7.43 9.64
N ILE A 284 -12.52 -6.26 9.28
CA ILE A 284 -11.99 -4.97 9.76
C ILE A 284 -13.10 -4.26 10.52
N ARG A 285 -12.78 -3.82 11.75
CA ARG A 285 -13.66 -2.94 12.49
C ARG A 285 -13.69 -1.57 11.81
N PHE A 286 -14.89 -1.03 11.59
CA PHE A 286 -15.04 0.33 11.09
C PHE A 286 -14.69 1.36 12.18
N HIS A 287 -13.97 2.39 11.81
CA HIS A 287 -13.70 3.55 12.66
C HIS A 287 -14.48 4.74 12.14
N ALA A 288 -15.27 5.35 13.00
CA ALA A 288 -16.11 6.51 12.63
C ALA A 288 -15.24 7.65 12.11
N ILE A 289 -15.64 8.19 10.99
CA ILE A 289 -14.99 9.34 10.35
C ILE A 289 -16.00 10.49 10.18
N PRO A 290 -15.55 11.76 10.19
CA PRO A 290 -16.44 12.92 10.06
C PRO A 290 -17.35 12.84 8.83
N GLY A 291 -18.63 13.15 9.02
CA GLY A 291 -19.62 13.21 7.93
C GLY A 291 -20.03 11.85 7.35
N VAL A 292 -19.83 10.74 8.09
CA VAL A 292 -20.30 9.40 7.72
C VAL A 292 -21.26 8.87 8.77
N THR A 293 -22.42 8.40 8.31
CA THR A 293 -23.48 7.86 9.18
C THR A 293 -23.33 6.37 9.51
N LEU A 294 -22.41 5.66 8.82
CA LEU A 294 -22.10 4.26 9.09
C LEU A 294 -21.58 4.10 10.52
N LYS A 295 -21.93 3.00 11.16
CA LYS A 295 -21.55 2.68 12.54
C LYS A 295 -20.70 1.44 12.59
N SER A 296 -19.83 1.34 13.58
CA SER A 296 -19.05 0.14 13.84
C SER A 296 -19.91 -0.99 14.37
N THR A 297 -19.71 -2.19 13.87
CA THR A 297 -20.26 -3.43 14.43
C THR A 297 -19.57 -3.74 15.76
N ASP A 298 -20.32 -4.27 16.73
CA ASP A 298 -19.75 -4.73 17.99
C ASP A 298 -18.94 -6.01 17.84
N MET A 299 -18.09 -6.31 18.84
CA MET A 299 -17.18 -7.45 18.76
C MET A 299 -17.91 -8.80 18.74
N GLN A 300 -19.03 -8.94 19.44
CA GLN A 300 -19.80 -10.18 19.47
C GLN A 300 -20.35 -10.50 18.07
N SER A 301 -20.90 -9.52 17.38
CA SER A 301 -21.37 -9.64 15.99
C SER A 301 -20.23 -9.92 15.01
N MET A 302 -19.06 -9.28 15.18
CA MET A 302 -17.87 -9.56 14.37
C MET A 302 -17.37 -11.01 14.57
N GLU A 303 -17.39 -11.51 15.81
CA GLU A 303 -17.00 -12.88 16.12
C GLU A 303 -18.00 -13.89 15.53
N ALA A 304 -19.30 -13.63 15.66
CA ALA A 304 -20.34 -14.47 15.06
C ALA A 304 -20.20 -14.54 13.52
N PHE A 305 -19.91 -13.39 12.87
CA PHE A 305 -19.67 -13.32 11.44
C PHE A 305 -18.40 -14.11 11.03
N ARG A 306 -17.30 -13.95 11.76
CA ARG A 306 -16.05 -14.73 11.56
C ARG A 306 -16.31 -16.23 11.67
N ASP A 307 -16.99 -16.64 12.75
CA ASP A 307 -17.22 -18.05 13.03
C ASP A 307 -18.16 -18.66 11.98
N ARG A 308 -19.14 -17.89 11.49
CA ARG A 308 -20.02 -18.32 10.40
C ARG A 308 -19.22 -18.58 9.12
N LEU A 309 -18.30 -17.68 8.72
CA LEU A 309 -17.43 -17.89 7.58
C LEU A 309 -16.53 -19.12 7.74
N ASN A 310 -15.88 -19.26 8.90
CA ASN A 310 -15.01 -20.40 9.19
C ASN A 310 -15.79 -21.74 9.14
N ASN A 311 -17.01 -21.79 9.70
CA ASN A 311 -17.89 -22.95 9.63
C ASN A 311 -18.35 -23.28 8.20
N ARG A 312 -18.33 -22.31 7.29
CA ARG A 312 -18.60 -22.49 5.86
C ARG A 312 -17.33 -22.81 5.03
N GLY A 313 -16.18 -22.98 5.68
CA GLY A 313 -14.91 -23.33 5.04
C GLY A 313 -14.13 -22.16 4.46
N VAL A 314 -14.50 -20.91 4.78
CA VAL A 314 -13.76 -19.71 4.39
C VAL A 314 -12.95 -19.20 5.58
N VAL A 315 -11.62 -19.22 5.49
CA VAL A 315 -10.75 -18.75 6.57
C VAL A 315 -10.92 -17.24 6.77
N ALA A 316 -11.49 -16.86 7.91
CA ALA A 316 -11.70 -15.47 8.28
C ALA A 316 -11.00 -15.12 9.59
N THR A 317 -10.43 -13.90 9.66
CA THR A 317 -9.76 -13.37 10.84
C THR A 317 -10.19 -11.94 11.11
N ILE A 318 -10.37 -11.56 12.38
CA ILE A 318 -10.62 -10.18 12.78
C ILE A 318 -9.28 -9.49 12.94
N ARG A 319 -9.07 -8.38 12.22
CA ARG A 319 -7.84 -7.57 12.35
C ARG A 319 -7.91 -6.72 13.61
N ALA A 320 -6.83 -6.73 14.38
CA ALA A 320 -6.71 -5.81 15.50
C ALA A 320 -6.66 -4.36 15.00
N SER A 321 -7.47 -3.49 15.59
CA SER A 321 -7.38 -2.05 15.37
C SER A 321 -6.11 -1.50 16.00
N ARG A 322 -5.41 -0.62 15.28
CA ARG A 322 -4.17 0.00 15.72
C ARG A 322 -4.17 1.49 15.40
N GLY A 323 -3.60 2.31 16.29
CA GLY A 323 -3.42 3.74 16.09
C GLY A 323 -4.73 4.53 15.96
N GLU A 324 -5.80 4.09 16.60
CA GLU A 324 -7.11 4.74 16.55
C GLU A 324 -7.05 6.16 17.16
N ASP A 325 -6.34 6.31 18.28
CA ASP A 325 -6.15 7.57 19.03
C ASP A 325 -5.39 8.65 18.22
N ILE A 326 -4.64 8.25 17.20
CA ILE A 326 -3.90 9.16 16.31
C ILE A 326 -4.46 9.21 14.88
N PHE A 327 -5.67 8.72 14.67
CA PHE A 327 -6.29 8.63 13.35
C PHE A 327 -5.41 7.88 12.32
N ALA A 328 -4.82 6.77 12.71
CA ALA A 328 -3.97 5.93 11.87
C ALA A 328 -4.64 4.63 11.44
N ALA A 329 -5.84 4.33 11.93
CA ALA A 329 -6.57 3.13 11.54
C ALA A 329 -7.05 3.18 10.08
N CYS A 330 -7.39 2.00 9.55
CA CYS A 330 -7.81 1.86 8.15
C CYS A 330 -8.98 2.80 7.80
N GLY A 331 -8.87 3.52 6.69
CA GLY A 331 -9.86 4.48 6.22
C GLY A 331 -9.77 5.88 6.85
N MET A 332 -8.92 6.09 7.87
CA MET A 332 -8.82 7.36 8.60
C MET A 332 -7.75 8.30 8.04
N LEU A 333 -6.86 7.84 7.16
CA LEU A 333 -5.75 8.65 6.63
C LEU A 333 -6.25 9.79 5.75
N SER A 334 -5.84 11.01 6.07
CA SER A 334 -6.19 12.21 5.31
C SER A 334 -5.28 13.38 5.67
N THR A 335 -4.94 14.18 4.67
CA THR A 335 -4.19 15.44 4.83
C THR A 335 -5.08 16.68 4.69
N ALA A 336 -6.40 16.51 4.57
CA ALA A 336 -7.34 17.62 4.29
C ALA A 336 -7.36 18.72 5.36
N GLU A 337 -7.12 18.39 6.64
CA GLU A 337 -7.14 19.38 7.72
C GLU A 337 -5.87 20.25 7.78
N LYS A 338 -4.77 19.82 7.16
CA LYS A 338 -3.48 20.53 7.20
C LYS A 338 -3.36 21.61 6.12
N ASN A 339 -4.22 21.57 5.12
CA ASN A 339 -4.30 22.60 4.06
C ASN A 339 -5.20 23.81 4.45
N LYS A 340 -5.68 23.87 5.69
CA LYS A 340 -6.54 24.95 6.20
C LYS A 340 -5.83 25.96 7.11
N LYS A 341 -4.48 25.99 7.10
CA LYS A 341 -3.71 27.02 7.80
C LYS A 341 -3.03 27.96 6.83
#